data_9cd9a78a7c4861fbbcaaba811073ae6f
#
_entry.id   9cd9a78a7c4861fbbcaaba811073ae6f
#
_cell.length_a   1.000
_cell.length_b   1.000
_cell.length_c   1.000
_cell.angle_alpha   90.00
_cell.angle_beta   90.00
_cell.angle_gamma   90.00
#
_symmetry.space_group_name_H-M   'P 1'
#
loop_
_entity.id
_entity.type
_entity.pdbx_description
1 polymer ?
#
loop_
_entity_poly.entity_id
_entity_poly.type
_entity_poly.pdbx_seq_one_letter_code
_entity_poly.pdbx_strand_id
1 'polypeptide(L)'
;MSGYLIRHAVLDDALEIAEIHYLGWKTAYAGVVSEAEIEAHRPELRLDYWKHTMSEGRNLVLVGSEQVEGPLLGFIYGGPVLPHEVVREIPGAPRLADFDCEINIVHCRHGIQGKGLGRALIAEIAHHWQVGGKRALMLWAFRENKYRGIYDKLGGQVFAEGLDEGFPDVAYGWVGLDHLISSCRSPKDPIT
;
A
#
# COMPACT_ATOMS: atom_id res chain seq x y z
N MET A 1 -14.61 7.76 -13.38
CA MET A 1 -13.73 8.40 -12.37
C MET A 1 -14.18 7.87 -11.02
N SER A 2 -13.27 7.45 -10.16
CA SER A 2 -13.62 7.06 -8.79
C SER A 2 -14.23 8.27 -8.10
N GLY A 3 -15.34 8.09 -7.38
CA GLY A 3 -16.00 9.17 -6.64
C GLY A 3 -15.23 9.60 -5.38
N TYR A 4 -13.93 9.24 -5.30
CA TYR A 4 -13.07 9.54 -4.16
C TYR A 4 -12.17 10.73 -4.45
N LEU A 5 -12.00 11.58 -3.44
CA LEU A 5 -11.02 12.65 -3.39
C LEU A 5 -9.75 12.10 -2.75
N ILE A 6 -8.63 12.21 -3.47
CA ILE A 6 -7.32 11.81 -2.96
C ILE A 6 -6.45 13.05 -2.82
N ARG A 7 -5.78 13.19 -1.67
CA ARG A 7 -4.88 14.29 -1.37
C ARG A 7 -3.67 13.84 -0.55
N HIS A 8 -2.67 14.67 -0.47
CA HIS A 8 -1.60 14.49 0.50
C HIS A 8 -2.14 14.52 1.92
N ALA A 9 -1.61 13.64 2.76
CA ALA A 9 -1.90 13.67 4.18
C ALA A 9 -1.29 14.91 4.85
N VAL A 10 -1.99 15.44 5.84
CA VAL A 10 -1.51 16.50 6.75
C VAL A 10 -1.38 15.92 8.17
N LEU A 11 -0.64 16.61 9.06
CA LEU A 11 -0.38 16.08 10.40
C LEU A 11 -1.66 15.77 11.20
N ASP A 12 -2.73 16.49 10.95
CA ASP A 12 -4.03 16.27 11.61
C ASP A 12 -4.68 14.94 11.18
N ASP A 13 -4.30 14.36 10.04
CA ASP A 13 -4.79 13.06 9.59
C ASP A 13 -4.16 11.88 10.36
N ALA A 14 -3.10 12.11 11.14
CA ALA A 14 -2.28 11.06 11.74
C ALA A 14 -3.09 10.07 12.58
N LEU A 15 -4.06 10.55 13.33
CA LEU A 15 -4.91 9.70 14.19
C LEU A 15 -5.81 8.80 13.34
N GLU A 16 -6.51 9.35 12.34
CA GLU A 16 -7.36 8.54 11.45
C GLU A 16 -6.54 7.55 10.62
N ILE A 17 -5.34 7.92 10.19
CA ILE A 17 -4.41 7.00 9.51
C ILE A 17 -4.04 5.85 10.44
N ALA A 18 -3.67 6.14 11.69
CA ALA A 18 -3.35 5.10 12.68
C ALA A 18 -4.53 4.16 12.95
N GLU A 19 -5.76 4.69 13.03
CA GLU A 19 -6.98 3.87 13.17
C GLU A 19 -7.21 2.96 11.96
N ILE A 20 -7.10 3.50 10.74
CA ILE A 20 -7.28 2.72 9.50
C ILE A 20 -6.20 1.65 9.41
N HIS A 21 -4.96 1.96 9.78
CA HIS A 21 -3.84 1.02 9.80
C HIS A 21 -4.13 -0.14 10.76
N TYR A 22 -4.50 0.14 12.00
CA TYR A 22 -4.83 -0.88 13.01
C TYR A 22 -5.99 -1.77 12.56
N LEU A 23 -7.08 -1.18 12.06
CA LEU A 23 -8.23 -1.93 11.55
C LEU A 23 -7.86 -2.77 10.31
N GLY A 24 -6.95 -2.27 9.49
CA GLY A 24 -6.38 -3.00 8.36
C GLY A 24 -5.64 -4.26 8.82
N TRP A 25 -4.80 -4.16 9.84
CA TRP A 25 -4.11 -5.30 10.44
C TRP A 25 -5.09 -6.32 11.01
N LYS A 26 -6.07 -5.89 11.79
CA LYS A 26 -7.13 -6.78 12.33
C LYS A 26 -7.92 -7.49 11.24
N THR A 27 -8.11 -6.84 10.08
CA THR A 27 -8.92 -7.41 8.99
C THR A 27 -8.10 -8.33 8.08
N ALA A 28 -6.86 -7.93 7.75
CA ALA A 28 -6.04 -8.66 6.79
C ALA A 28 -5.27 -9.82 7.43
N TYR A 29 -4.86 -9.68 8.69
CA TYR A 29 -3.87 -10.56 9.31
C TYR A 29 -4.37 -11.32 10.53
N ALA A 30 -5.66 -11.19 10.91
CA ALA A 30 -6.25 -12.02 11.97
C ALA A 30 -6.08 -13.52 11.64
N GLY A 31 -5.44 -14.26 12.54
CA GLY A 31 -5.12 -15.68 12.35
C GLY A 31 -3.85 -15.95 11.50
N VAL A 32 -3.20 -14.93 10.97
CA VAL A 32 -1.89 -15.01 10.27
C VAL A 32 -0.76 -14.64 11.23
N VAL A 33 -0.90 -13.52 11.92
CA VAL A 33 0.05 -13.05 12.95
C VAL A 33 -0.57 -13.19 14.34
N SER A 34 0.24 -13.04 15.39
CA SER A 34 -0.25 -13.09 16.77
C SER A 34 -1.14 -11.88 17.10
N GLU A 35 -2.01 -12.02 18.09
CA GLU A 35 -2.81 -10.90 18.59
C GLU A 35 -1.92 -9.78 19.16
N ALA A 36 -0.80 -10.12 19.79
CA ALA A 36 0.16 -9.15 20.32
C ALA A 36 0.75 -8.27 19.21
N GLU A 37 1.07 -8.83 18.04
CA GLU A 37 1.54 -8.10 16.88
C GLU A 37 0.47 -7.16 16.33
N ILE A 38 -0.79 -7.60 16.25
CA ILE A 38 -1.91 -6.73 15.88
C ILE A 38 -2.06 -5.58 16.87
N GLU A 39 -2.03 -5.88 18.18
CA GLU A 39 -2.19 -4.88 19.23
C GLU A 39 -1.03 -3.86 19.31
N ALA A 40 0.16 -4.22 18.84
CA ALA A 40 1.28 -3.28 18.68
C ALA A 40 0.99 -2.15 17.67
N HIS A 41 -0.05 -2.30 16.84
CA HIS A 41 -0.49 -1.30 15.86
C HIS A 41 -1.64 -0.41 16.36
N ARG A 42 -2.00 -0.48 17.65
CA ARG A 42 -3.03 0.42 18.22
C ARG A 42 -2.75 1.89 17.91
N PRO A 43 -3.79 2.68 17.64
CA PRO A 43 -3.63 4.09 17.24
C PRO A 43 -2.79 4.89 18.23
N GLU A 44 -2.98 4.67 19.54
CA GLU A 44 -2.26 5.37 20.62
C GLU A 44 -0.74 5.09 20.57
N LEU A 45 -0.33 3.89 20.11
CA LEU A 45 1.07 3.49 20.00
C LEU A 45 1.69 3.92 18.68
N ARG A 46 0.89 4.23 17.66
CA ARG A 46 1.34 4.56 16.31
C ARG A 46 1.17 6.02 15.92
N LEU A 47 0.55 6.83 16.74
CA LEU A 47 0.30 8.25 16.43
C LEU A 47 1.60 9.02 16.15
N ASP A 48 2.59 8.90 17.01
CA ASP A 48 3.88 9.60 16.85
C ASP A 48 4.67 9.04 15.67
N TYR A 49 4.60 7.74 15.43
CA TYR A 49 5.17 7.12 14.23
C TYR A 49 4.60 7.74 12.95
N TRP A 50 3.28 7.90 12.85
CA TRP A 50 2.66 8.48 11.67
C TRP A 50 2.96 9.97 11.50
N LYS A 51 2.97 10.74 12.59
CA LYS A 51 3.41 12.14 12.56
C LYS A 51 4.85 12.27 12.05
N HIS A 52 5.74 11.42 12.56
CA HIS A 52 7.14 11.40 12.13
C HIS A 52 7.25 11.01 10.64
N THR A 53 6.60 9.92 10.23
CA THR A 53 6.60 9.43 8.83
C THR A 53 6.15 10.50 7.85
N MET A 54 5.11 11.26 8.19
CA MET A 54 4.60 12.35 7.34
C MET A 54 5.51 13.58 7.34
N SER A 55 6.29 13.80 8.38
CA SER A 55 7.25 14.91 8.44
C SER A 55 8.54 14.64 7.67
N GLU A 56 8.85 13.38 7.36
CA GLU A 56 10.00 13.00 6.55
C GLU A 56 9.76 13.27 5.08
N GLY A 57 10.43 14.24 4.49
CA GLY A 57 10.24 14.67 3.10
C GLY A 57 10.54 13.61 2.01
N ARG A 58 11.06 12.45 2.40
CA ARG A 58 11.31 11.30 1.49
C ARG A 58 10.09 10.38 1.32
N ASN A 59 9.11 10.49 2.21
CA ASN A 59 7.93 9.64 2.25
C ASN A 59 6.74 10.35 1.61
N LEU A 60 5.89 9.59 0.95
CA LEU A 60 4.63 10.05 0.39
C LEU A 60 3.48 9.33 1.07
N VAL A 61 2.61 10.10 1.72
CA VAL A 61 1.38 9.59 2.31
C VAL A 61 0.20 10.29 1.65
N LEU A 62 -0.70 9.50 1.04
CA LEU A 62 -1.93 10.00 0.44
C LEU A 62 -3.12 9.40 1.20
N VAL A 63 -4.16 10.21 1.33
CA VAL A 63 -5.42 9.82 1.98
C VAL A 63 -6.58 9.96 1.02
N GLY A 64 -7.62 9.13 1.20
CA GLY A 64 -8.81 9.14 0.37
C GLY A 64 -10.09 9.29 1.19
N SER A 65 -11.01 10.16 0.71
CA SER A 65 -12.33 10.43 1.29
C SER A 65 -13.37 10.56 0.18
N GLU A 66 -14.66 10.62 0.52
CA GLU A 66 -15.73 10.96 -0.44
C GLU A 66 -15.97 12.47 -0.53
N GLN A 67 -15.57 13.22 0.50
CA GLN A 67 -15.80 14.66 0.60
C GLN A 67 -14.54 15.35 1.13
N VAL A 68 -14.38 16.64 0.85
CA VAL A 68 -13.18 17.42 1.23
C VAL A 68 -12.95 17.38 2.75
N GLU A 69 -13.99 17.56 3.53
CA GLU A 69 -13.96 17.54 5.02
C GLU A 69 -14.61 16.28 5.59
N GLY A 70 -14.68 15.20 4.78
CA GLY A 70 -15.24 13.92 5.21
C GLY A 70 -14.20 13.04 5.92
N PRO A 71 -14.66 11.99 6.62
CA PRO A 71 -13.79 11.03 7.28
C PRO A 71 -12.89 10.33 6.24
N LEU A 72 -11.69 10.00 6.64
CA LEU A 72 -10.79 9.21 5.80
C LEU A 72 -11.32 7.80 5.63
N LEU A 73 -11.33 7.32 4.41
CA LEU A 73 -11.79 5.98 4.04
C LEU A 73 -10.65 5.02 3.73
N GLY A 74 -9.46 5.54 3.52
CA GLY A 74 -8.26 4.77 3.26
C GLY A 74 -7.04 5.66 3.10
N PHE A 75 -5.88 5.03 3.12
CA PHE A 75 -4.62 5.71 2.87
C PHE A 75 -3.64 4.79 2.15
N ILE A 76 -2.61 5.39 1.57
CA ILE A 76 -1.44 4.73 1.01
C ILE A 76 -0.19 5.46 1.48
N TYR A 77 0.85 4.68 1.79
CA TYR A 77 2.15 5.16 2.22
C TYR A 77 3.24 4.45 1.42
N GLY A 78 4.24 5.20 1.01
CA GLY A 78 5.42 4.65 0.36
C GLY A 78 6.56 5.66 0.27
N GLY A 79 7.70 5.18 -0.22
CA GLY A 79 8.92 5.97 -0.28
C GLY A 79 10.03 5.26 -1.04
N PRO A 80 11.30 5.51 -0.67
CA PRO A 80 12.44 4.75 -1.18
C PRO A 80 12.29 3.27 -0.84
N VAL A 81 12.86 2.40 -1.70
CA VAL A 81 12.92 0.95 -1.41
C VAL A 81 13.67 0.72 -0.10
N LEU A 82 13.05 -0.03 0.80
CA LEU A 82 13.62 -0.39 2.10
C LEU A 82 14.48 -1.66 1.99
N PRO A 83 15.41 -1.89 2.95
CA PRO A 83 16.07 -3.19 3.08
C PRO A 83 15.06 -4.29 3.41
N HIS A 84 15.12 -5.42 2.70
CA HIS A 84 14.25 -6.59 2.90
C HIS A 84 15.07 -7.87 3.03
N GLU A 85 14.57 -8.83 3.79
CA GLU A 85 15.13 -10.17 3.84
C GLU A 85 14.60 -10.98 2.64
N VAL A 86 15.37 -10.97 1.55
CA VAL A 86 15.05 -11.76 0.34
C VAL A 86 15.54 -13.19 0.53
N VAL A 87 14.62 -14.14 0.58
CA VAL A 87 14.92 -15.56 0.70
C VAL A 87 15.15 -16.19 -0.67
N ARG A 88 14.40 -15.76 -1.70
CA ARG A 88 14.49 -16.27 -3.06
C ARG A 88 14.10 -15.22 -4.09
N GLU A 89 14.97 -14.98 -5.06
CA GLU A 89 14.63 -14.25 -6.29
C GLU A 89 14.01 -15.20 -7.33
N ILE A 90 13.07 -14.71 -8.14
CA ILE A 90 12.43 -15.47 -9.21
C ILE A 90 13.28 -15.35 -10.49
N PRO A 91 13.80 -16.45 -11.04
CA PRO A 91 14.62 -16.41 -12.25
C PRO A 91 13.89 -15.74 -13.43
N GLY A 92 14.54 -14.79 -14.07
CA GLY A 92 13.99 -14.06 -15.21
C GLY A 92 13.05 -12.91 -14.87
N ALA A 93 12.73 -12.71 -13.59
CA ALA A 93 12.01 -11.55 -13.11
C ALA A 93 12.96 -10.36 -12.82
N PRO A 94 12.44 -9.11 -12.66
CA PRO A 94 13.23 -7.99 -12.17
C PRO A 94 13.85 -8.30 -10.81
N ARG A 95 14.95 -7.62 -10.47
CA ARG A 95 15.62 -7.73 -9.17
C ARG A 95 15.23 -6.56 -8.27
N LEU A 96 15.41 -6.67 -6.97
CA LEU A 96 15.13 -5.61 -6.00
C LEU A 96 15.77 -4.26 -6.40
N ALA A 97 17.00 -4.30 -6.92
CA ALA A 97 17.74 -3.12 -7.36
C ALA A 97 17.18 -2.43 -8.62
N ASP A 98 16.23 -3.04 -9.32
CA ASP A 98 15.61 -2.49 -10.52
C ASP A 98 14.43 -1.55 -10.20
N PHE A 99 14.04 -1.44 -8.91
CA PHE A 99 12.92 -0.62 -8.46
C PHE A 99 13.38 0.71 -7.84
N ASP A 100 12.64 1.78 -8.16
CA ASP A 100 12.93 3.15 -7.74
C ASP A 100 12.22 3.53 -6.43
N CYS A 101 11.10 2.89 -6.14
CA CYS A 101 10.23 3.20 -5.02
C CYS A 101 9.37 2.01 -4.59
N GLU A 102 8.84 2.11 -3.38
CA GLU A 102 8.09 1.04 -2.73
C GLU A 102 6.81 1.57 -2.10
N ILE A 103 5.69 0.88 -2.33
CA ILE A 103 4.50 1.01 -1.50
C ILE A 103 4.67 0.13 -0.27
N ASN A 104 4.71 0.75 0.90
CA ASN A 104 4.84 0.03 2.17
C ASN A 104 3.48 -0.37 2.74
N ILE A 105 2.47 0.49 2.62
CA ILE A 105 1.14 0.25 3.18
C ILE A 105 0.07 0.81 2.25
N VAL A 106 -1.00 0.02 2.05
CA VAL A 106 -2.28 0.49 1.50
C VAL A 106 -3.42 -0.16 2.27
N HIS A 107 -4.21 0.65 2.96
CA HIS A 107 -5.36 0.18 3.72
C HIS A 107 -6.61 1.00 3.43
N CYS A 108 -7.76 0.32 3.41
CA CYS A 108 -9.08 0.94 3.32
C CYS A 108 -9.93 0.48 4.50
N ARG A 109 -10.79 1.37 5.04
CA ARG A 109 -11.76 1.02 6.08
C ARG A 109 -12.62 -0.17 5.65
N HIS A 110 -13.05 -0.95 6.64
CA HIS A 110 -14.00 -2.05 6.40
C HIS A 110 -15.28 -1.52 5.71
N GLY A 111 -15.80 -2.29 4.75
CA GLY A 111 -16.98 -1.90 3.95
C GLY A 111 -16.67 -0.97 2.76
N ILE A 112 -15.42 -0.49 2.62
CA ILE A 112 -14.94 0.27 1.44
C ILE A 112 -14.12 -0.62 0.50
N GLN A 113 -13.64 -1.77 0.98
CA GLN A 113 -12.92 -2.72 0.13
C GLN A 113 -13.77 -3.14 -1.08
N GLY A 114 -13.11 -3.34 -2.22
CA GLY A 114 -13.78 -3.70 -3.49
C GLY A 114 -14.47 -2.55 -4.21
N LYS A 115 -14.61 -1.36 -3.58
CA LYS A 115 -15.27 -0.18 -4.18
C LYS A 115 -14.33 0.73 -4.98
N GLY A 116 -13.08 0.33 -5.18
CA GLY A 116 -12.12 1.02 -6.06
C GLY A 116 -11.18 2.02 -5.38
N LEU A 117 -11.37 2.35 -4.08
CA LEU A 117 -10.49 3.31 -3.39
C LEU A 117 -9.02 2.86 -3.38
N GLY A 118 -8.74 1.59 -3.07
CA GLY A 118 -7.36 1.08 -3.07
C GLY A 118 -6.68 1.21 -4.44
N ARG A 119 -7.41 0.94 -5.53
CA ARG A 119 -6.90 1.17 -6.90
C ARG A 119 -6.63 2.64 -7.17
N ALA A 120 -7.54 3.52 -6.75
CA ALA A 120 -7.38 4.95 -6.93
C ALA A 120 -6.15 5.49 -6.18
N LEU A 121 -5.92 5.03 -4.95
CA LEU A 121 -4.73 5.35 -4.16
C LEU A 121 -3.45 4.86 -4.83
N ILE A 122 -3.42 3.61 -5.33
CA ILE A 122 -2.28 3.05 -6.06
C ILE A 122 -2.02 3.82 -7.35
N ALA A 123 -3.07 4.19 -8.10
CA ALA A 123 -2.92 5.00 -9.31
C ALA A 123 -2.31 6.38 -9.01
N GLU A 124 -2.76 7.01 -7.94
CA GLU A 124 -2.33 8.37 -7.60
C GLU A 124 -0.88 8.39 -7.10
N ILE A 125 -0.48 7.46 -6.23
CA ILE A 125 0.91 7.38 -5.77
C ILE A 125 1.86 7.02 -6.93
N ALA A 126 1.47 6.10 -7.82
CA ALA A 126 2.24 5.74 -9.00
C ALA A 126 2.38 6.92 -9.97
N HIS A 127 1.29 7.69 -10.16
CA HIS A 127 1.32 8.89 -11.00
C HIS A 127 2.24 9.97 -10.42
N HIS A 128 2.15 10.22 -9.11
CA HIS A 128 3.04 11.17 -8.43
C HIS A 128 4.51 10.80 -8.63
N TRP A 129 4.87 9.54 -8.45
CA TRP A 129 6.24 9.07 -8.65
C TRP A 129 6.68 9.10 -10.11
N GLN A 130 5.79 8.78 -11.04
CA GLN A 130 6.07 8.89 -12.47
C GLN A 130 6.39 10.32 -12.88
N VAL A 131 5.61 11.30 -12.42
CA VAL A 131 5.88 12.74 -12.63
C VAL A 131 7.23 13.13 -12.01
N GLY A 132 7.59 12.53 -10.86
CA GLY A 132 8.90 12.68 -10.21
C GLY A 132 10.05 11.90 -10.89
N GLY A 133 9.82 11.30 -12.08
CA GLY A 133 10.84 10.59 -12.86
C GLY A 133 11.10 9.14 -12.45
N LYS A 134 10.32 8.57 -11.54
CA LYS A 134 10.41 7.15 -11.18
C LYS A 134 9.79 6.30 -12.28
N ARG A 135 10.34 5.10 -12.50
CA ARG A 135 9.95 4.21 -13.60
C ARG A 135 9.50 2.82 -13.14
N ALA A 136 9.93 2.41 -11.96
CA ALA A 136 9.63 1.08 -11.42
C ALA A 136 9.21 1.18 -9.96
N LEU A 137 8.13 0.48 -9.64
CA LEU A 137 7.47 0.44 -8.34
C LEU A 137 7.37 -0.99 -7.86
N MET A 138 7.58 -1.20 -6.57
CA MET A 138 7.38 -2.50 -5.94
C MET A 138 6.56 -2.39 -4.65
N LEU A 139 6.14 -3.53 -4.14
CA LEU A 139 5.61 -3.71 -2.78
C LEU A 139 5.85 -5.13 -2.29
N TRP A 140 5.86 -5.30 -0.98
CA TRP A 140 5.77 -6.60 -0.33
C TRP A 140 4.38 -6.83 0.25
N ALA A 141 3.96 -8.08 0.27
CA ALA A 141 2.70 -8.49 0.88
C ALA A 141 2.86 -9.86 1.52
N PHE A 142 2.37 -10.02 2.75
CA PHE A 142 2.35 -11.32 3.38
C PHE A 142 1.68 -12.36 2.47
N ARG A 143 2.30 -13.53 2.34
CA ARG A 143 1.82 -14.61 1.46
C ARG A 143 0.35 -14.98 1.76
N GLU A 144 -0.03 -14.95 3.03
CA GLU A 144 -1.38 -15.28 3.51
C GLU A 144 -2.36 -14.10 3.47
N ASN A 145 -1.94 -12.93 2.98
CA ASN A 145 -2.84 -11.79 2.85
C ASN A 145 -3.91 -12.07 1.79
N LYS A 146 -5.15 -12.26 2.26
CA LYS A 146 -6.31 -12.59 1.40
C LYS A 146 -6.64 -11.52 0.34
N TYR A 147 -6.13 -10.31 0.49
CA TYR A 147 -6.37 -9.22 -0.46
C TYR A 147 -5.27 -9.08 -1.52
N ARG A 148 -4.15 -9.80 -1.41
CA ARG A 148 -3.00 -9.64 -2.32
C ARG A 148 -3.30 -9.92 -3.80
N GLY A 149 -4.35 -10.71 -4.11
CA GLY A 149 -4.77 -10.97 -5.48
C GLY A 149 -5.16 -9.72 -6.29
N ILE A 150 -5.28 -8.55 -5.65
CA ILE A 150 -5.43 -7.29 -6.38
C ILE A 150 -4.17 -6.96 -7.17
N TYR A 151 -2.98 -7.26 -6.65
CA TYR A 151 -1.71 -6.94 -7.28
C TYR A 151 -1.51 -7.73 -8.58
N ASP A 152 -1.93 -9.01 -8.60
CA ASP A 152 -1.97 -9.82 -9.83
C ASP A 152 -2.90 -9.18 -10.87
N LYS A 153 -4.10 -8.74 -10.45
CA LYS A 153 -5.09 -8.09 -11.33
C LYS A 153 -4.61 -6.73 -11.88
N LEU A 154 -3.69 -6.08 -11.17
CA LEU A 154 -3.07 -4.83 -11.61
C LEU A 154 -1.82 -5.06 -12.46
N GLY A 155 -1.51 -6.32 -12.82
CA GLY A 155 -0.38 -6.68 -13.65
C GLY A 155 0.96 -6.70 -12.91
N GLY A 156 0.93 -6.80 -11.58
CA GLY A 156 2.14 -6.98 -10.77
C GLY A 156 2.80 -8.31 -11.06
N GLN A 157 4.11 -8.28 -11.31
CA GLN A 157 4.91 -9.47 -11.48
C GLN A 157 5.55 -9.84 -10.14
N VAL A 158 5.34 -11.09 -9.70
CA VAL A 158 6.09 -11.62 -8.55
C VAL A 158 7.55 -11.75 -8.94
N PHE A 159 8.46 -11.14 -8.18
CA PHE A 159 9.89 -11.16 -8.48
C PHE A 159 10.75 -11.73 -7.36
N ALA A 160 10.26 -11.75 -6.12
CA ALA A 160 10.98 -12.31 -4.99
C ALA A 160 10.02 -12.88 -3.93
N GLU A 161 10.57 -13.73 -3.08
CA GLU A 161 9.96 -14.21 -1.84
C GLU A 161 10.90 -13.87 -0.69
N GLY A 162 10.35 -13.48 0.44
CA GLY A 162 11.09 -13.03 1.60
C GLY A 162 10.44 -13.39 2.92
N LEU A 163 10.98 -12.79 3.96
CA LEU A 163 10.42 -12.84 5.31
C LEU A 163 10.33 -11.41 5.85
N ASP A 164 9.23 -11.11 6.51
CA ASP A 164 9.06 -9.93 7.33
C ASP A 164 8.73 -10.37 8.75
N GLU A 165 9.64 -10.08 9.70
CA GLU A 165 9.54 -10.54 11.10
C GLU A 165 9.28 -12.05 11.24
N GLY A 166 9.80 -12.86 10.28
CA GLY A 166 9.61 -14.31 10.24
C GLY A 166 8.36 -14.80 9.50
N PHE A 167 7.49 -13.89 9.02
CA PHE A 167 6.33 -14.23 8.22
C PHE A 167 6.67 -14.25 6.72
N PRO A 168 6.22 -15.29 5.96
CA PRO A 168 6.48 -15.37 4.54
C PRO A 168 5.86 -14.21 3.74
N ASP A 169 6.69 -13.55 2.95
CA ASP A 169 6.33 -12.42 2.11
C ASP A 169 6.53 -12.72 0.63
N VAL A 170 5.78 -12.00 -0.22
CA VAL A 170 5.87 -12.05 -1.68
C VAL A 170 6.01 -10.62 -2.21
N ALA A 171 7.05 -10.40 -3.00
CA ALA A 171 7.30 -9.11 -3.64
C ALA A 171 6.63 -9.03 -5.01
N TYR A 172 5.85 -7.99 -5.23
CA TYR A 172 5.26 -7.61 -6.51
C TYR A 172 5.96 -6.39 -7.08
N GLY A 173 6.19 -6.37 -8.40
CA GLY A 173 6.83 -5.27 -9.09
C GLY A 173 6.14 -4.88 -10.39
N TRP A 174 6.24 -3.61 -10.72
CA TRP A 174 5.82 -3.01 -11.98
C TRP A 174 6.98 -2.22 -12.58
N VAL A 175 7.45 -2.66 -13.74
CA VAL A 175 8.43 -1.94 -14.56
C VAL A 175 7.66 -1.19 -15.63
N GLY A 176 7.71 0.16 -15.58
CA GLY A 176 6.85 1.01 -16.40
C GLY A 176 5.48 1.28 -15.75
N LEU A 177 5.31 2.50 -15.20
CA LEU A 177 4.14 2.84 -14.39
C LEU A 177 2.86 3.12 -15.20
N ASP A 178 2.97 3.40 -16.51
CA ASP A 178 1.82 3.70 -17.37
C ASP A 178 0.77 2.60 -17.36
N HIS A 179 1.22 1.34 -17.45
CA HIS A 179 0.32 0.19 -17.44
C HIS A 179 -0.39 0.05 -16.07
N LEU A 180 0.33 0.20 -14.97
CA LEU A 180 -0.25 0.16 -13.62
C LEU A 180 -1.30 1.25 -13.45
N ILE A 181 -0.97 2.50 -13.80
CA ILE A 181 -1.88 3.66 -13.69
C ILE A 181 -3.14 3.42 -14.54
N SER A 182 -2.97 2.97 -15.78
CA SER A 182 -4.08 2.66 -16.67
C SER A 182 -4.97 1.55 -16.14
N SER A 183 -4.37 0.46 -15.64
CA SER A 183 -5.09 -0.68 -15.06
C SER A 183 -5.88 -0.30 -13.80
N CYS A 184 -5.36 0.62 -13.01
CA CYS A 184 -6.06 1.15 -11.84
C CYS A 184 -7.26 2.05 -12.21
N ARG A 185 -7.17 2.81 -13.30
CA ARG A 185 -8.19 3.78 -13.74
C ARG A 185 -9.28 3.17 -14.60
N SER A 186 -9.07 1.99 -15.17
CA SER A 186 -10.08 1.29 -15.98
C SER A 186 -11.28 0.88 -15.12
N PRO A 187 -12.53 1.14 -15.56
CA PRO A 187 -13.69 0.54 -14.95
C PRO A 187 -13.59 -0.97 -15.20
N LYS A 188 -13.35 -1.74 -14.17
CA LYS A 188 -13.41 -3.20 -14.25
C LYS A 188 -14.53 -3.72 -13.38
N ASP A 189 -15.11 -4.82 -13.88
CA ASP A 189 -16.19 -5.60 -13.36
C ASP A 189 -16.20 -5.70 -11.82
N PRO A 190 -17.41 -5.80 -11.23
CA PRO A 190 -17.54 -6.03 -9.80
C PRO A 190 -16.75 -7.28 -9.44
N ILE A 191 -15.97 -7.18 -8.38
CA ILE A 191 -15.25 -8.31 -7.78
C ILE A 191 -16.33 -9.26 -7.26
N THR A 192 -16.64 -10.34 -8.00
CA THR A 192 -17.38 -11.48 -7.50
C THR A 192 -16.54 -12.27 -6.52
#